data_385cee9bb3b450d837249a3afc907f3b
#
_entry.id   385cee9bb3b450d837249a3afc907f3b
#
_cell.length_a   1.000
_cell.length_b   1.000
_cell.length_c   1.000
_cell.angle_alpha   90.00
_cell.angle_beta   90.00
_cell.angle_gamma   90.00
#
_symmetry.space_group_name_H-M   'P 1'
#
loop_
_entity.id
_entity.type
_entity.pdbx_description
1 polymer ?
#
loop_
_entity_poly.entity_id
_entity_poly.type
_entity_poly.pdbx_seq_one_letter_code
_entity_poly.pdbx_strand_id
1 'polypeptide(L)'
;MELVFKHVNVEVDKKLILNNVSGLASPGELLAVMGPSGAGKSTLLNTIAGRIPLSSGTITVNGHSITKDLRRKLCYVLQQDIFFSSLTLRETLQFTAKIRLPDKMSNEQITSKVDEIIQDLDLTRCVDTIMGDVWMRGLSGGEKKRASIACELVTDPVMILLDEPTSGLDYSTAFSLIEMLRSYARDHNKTVVTTIHQPSSSIFYQFHKLLLISDGELAYFGDTGKVVDFFHKADVSMDSHYNPADFILEKLKEDEKTRLKIVSAMDQMRNSSNWPVKLRSSEDLLDDEIQPETAPPADIMMEQPYNEKDSVRVSLIELDKTDDNTQDQKWPTGFITQYTQLTLRGFKTSKSQIFSKFKLIETVTLTIIVSLIWFQLPRTEETLRDRMGLLFYMGMHLGFTPLFDTVIAFPLERMVITKERLAGWYRLSAYYLAKMTSELVLILIQPLIFITIIYWCVGLNGVSSYYATLGTLCLHSLAGQSVGLFLGIVSMDIRKGMTQATIYIMVTMLLGGFYTRSLPVWLDWMKHLSFQWYTFSALLYLEFYDGPDLRCAVRTAVSESQFSTCLDSNSTSIPSSEVLQFYSINYPYWTYILPLFAFIFIFRIAGYFILKFKQKPNQAK
;
A
#
# COMPACT_ATOMS: atom_id res chain seq x y z
N MET A 1 -9.80 -15.07 24.43
CA MET A 1 -11.09 -14.35 24.54
C MET A 1 -12.16 -15.11 23.77
N GLU A 2 -13.36 -15.23 24.33
CA GLU A 2 -14.48 -15.92 23.70
C GLU A 2 -15.24 -14.99 22.76
N LEU A 3 -15.48 -15.43 21.52
CA LEU A 3 -16.30 -14.74 20.53
C LEU A 3 -17.68 -15.39 20.48
N VAL A 4 -18.72 -14.60 20.66
CA VAL A 4 -20.12 -15.04 20.52
C VAL A 4 -20.84 -14.14 19.53
N PHE A 5 -21.50 -14.73 18.55
CA PHE A 5 -22.36 -13.98 17.62
C PHE A 5 -23.73 -14.67 17.53
N LYS A 6 -24.78 -13.85 17.64
CA LYS A 6 -26.17 -14.33 17.74
C LYS A 6 -27.05 -13.60 16.75
N HIS A 7 -27.85 -14.38 16.00
CA HIS A 7 -28.86 -13.89 15.05
C HIS A 7 -28.31 -12.81 14.10
N VAL A 8 -27.08 -13.02 13.61
CA VAL A 8 -26.39 -12.07 12.73
C VAL A 8 -27.09 -11.99 11.39
N ASN A 9 -27.58 -10.80 11.07
CA ASN A 9 -28.14 -10.45 9.76
C ASN A 9 -27.29 -9.33 9.15
N VAL A 10 -26.93 -9.49 7.88
CA VAL A 10 -26.12 -8.52 7.14
C VAL A 10 -26.72 -8.28 5.76
N GLU A 11 -27.02 -7.02 5.49
CA GLU A 11 -27.51 -6.56 4.20
C GLU A 11 -26.44 -5.69 3.53
N VAL A 12 -26.16 -5.97 2.26
CA VAL A 12 -25.22 -5.19 1.42
C VAL A 12 -25.96 -4.83 0.12
N ASP A 13 -25.96 -3.57 -0.25
CA ASP A 13 -26.65 -3.05 -1.45
C ASP A 13 -28.11 -3.52 -1.57
N LYS A 14 -28.85 -3.50 -0.44
CA LYS A 14 -30.25 -3.98 -0.32
C LYS A 14 -30.46 -5.47 -0.57
N LYS A 15 -29.37 -6.26 -0.59
CA LYS A 15 -29.44 -7.71 -0.66
C LYS A 15 -29.06 -8.31 0.69
N LEU A 16 -29.90 -9.16 1.24
CA LEU A 16 -29.59 -9.91 2.46
C LEU A 16 -28.54 -10.97 2.12
N ILE A 17 -27.36 -10.85 2.72
CA ILE A 17 -26.21 -11.75 2.50
C ILE A 17 -26.10 -12.80 3.61
N LEU A 18 -26.39 -12.39 4.86
CA LEU A 18 -26.42 -13.31 6.00
C LEU A 18 -27.78 -13.21 6.68
N ASN A 19 -28.37 -14.35 6.94
CA ASN A 19 -29.67 -14.48 7.56
C ASN A 19 -29.56 -15.37 8.82
N ASN A 20 -29.74 -14.76 9.98
CA ASN A 20 -29.88 -15.44 11.27
C ASN A 20 -28.71 -16.40 11.63
N VAL A 21 -27.46 -16.00 11.34
CA VAL A 21 -26.27 -16.81 11.62
C VAL A 21 -25.84 -16.63 13.06
N SER A 22 -25.63 -17.76 13.78
CA SER A 22 -25.19 -17.77 15.18
C SER A 22 -24.05 -18.74 15.38
N GLY A 23 -23.11 -18.43 16.30
CA GLY A 23 -21.95 -19.29 16.59
C GLY A 23 -21.09 -18.78 17.73
N LEU A 24 -20.13 -19.60 18.12
CA LEU A 24 -19.21 -19.40 19.25
C LEU A 24 -17.80 -19.86 18.87
N ALA A 25 -16.77 -19.08 19.20
CA ALA A 25 -15.39 -19.51 19.15
C ALA A 25 -14.71 -19.24 20.50
N SER A 26 -14.14 -20.29 21.09
CA SER A 26 -13.51 -20.24 22.43
C SER A 26 -12.00 -20.02 22.33
N PRO A 27 -11.35 -19.50 23.39
CA PRO A 27 -9.89 -19.42 23.46
C PRO A 27 -9.24 -20.80 23.32
N GLY A 28 -8.13 -20.86 22.60
CA GLY A 28 -7.44 -22.11 22.31
C GLY A 28 -8.05 -22.92 21.17
N GLU A 29 -9.19 -22.49 20.62
CA GLU A 29 -9.88 -23.19 19.53
C GLU A 29 -9.64 -22.56 18.15
N LEU A 30 -9.63 -23.44 17.14
CA LEU A 30 -9.61 -23.08 15.72
C LEU A 30 -11.00 -23.39 15.14
N LEU A 31 -11.78 -22.34 14.81
CA LEU A 31 -13.08 -22.42 14.16
C LEU A 31 -12.93 -22.29 12.63
N ALA A 32 -13.41 -23.29 11.89
CA ALA A 32 -13.52 -23.22 10.44
C ALA A 32 -14.90 -22.70 10.01
N VAL A 33 -14.93 -21.75 9.09
CA VAL A 33 -16.13 -21.29 8.41
C VAL A 33 -16.10 -21.82 6.98
N MET A 34 -17.02 -22.73 6.64
CA MET A 34 -17.12 -23.37 5.34
C MET A 34 -18.47 -23.10 4.67
N GLY A 35 -18.56 -23.40 3.40
CA GLY A 35 -19.75 -23.25 2.59
C GLY A 35 -19.45 -22.99 1.12
N PRO A 36 -20.43 -23.09 0.23
CA PRO A 36 -20.28 -22.81 -1.19
C PRO A 36 -19.71 -21.41 -1.48
N SER A 37 -19.18 -21.18 -2.70
CA SER A 37 -18.79 -19.84 -3.12
C SER A 37 -20.01 -18.92 -3.14
N GLY A 38 -19.86 -17.72 -2.56
CA GLY A 38 -20.97 -16.75 -2.45
C GLY A 38 -21.90 -16.96 -1.25
N ALA A 39 -21.71 -18.00 -0.42
CA ALA A 39 -22.54 -18.30 0.74
C ALA A 39 -22.48 -17.26 1.89
N GLY A 40 -21.57 -16.27 1.84
CA GLY A 40 -21.43 -15.23 2.87
C GLY A 40 -20.27 -15.41 3.85
N LYS A 41 -19.34 -16.35 3.63
CA LYS A 41 -18.20 -16.63 4.53
C LYS A 41 -17.34 -15.38 4.83
N SER A 42 -16.80 -14.75 3.79
CA SER A 42 -16.00 -13.52 3.94
C SER A 42 -16.83 -12.35 4.48
N THR A 43 -18.14 -12.31 4.19
CA THR A 43 -19.06 -11.31 4.77
C THR A 43 -19.18 -11.48 6.28
N LEU A 44 -19.33 -12.71 6.77
CA LEU A 44 -19.33 -12.99 8.20
C LEU A 44 -18.03 -12.56 8.87
N LEU A 45 -16.87 -12.94 8.31
CA LEU A 45 -15.56 -12.55 8.85
C LEU A 45 -15.40 -11.02 8.88
N ASN A 46 -15.78 -10.33 7.80
CA ASN A 46 -15.71 -8.87 7.73
C ASN A 46 -16.66 -8.19 8.72
N THR A 47 -17.83 -8.79 8.99
CA THR A 47 -18.79 -8.28 9.98
C THR A 47 -18.24 -8.47 11.40
N ILE A 48 -17.64 -9.62 11.73
CA ILE A 48 -16.97 -9.87 13.00
C ILE A 48 -15.81 -8.88 13.19
N ALA A 49 -15.04 -8.61 12.14
CA ALA A 49 -13.97 -7.60 12.16
C ALA A 49 -14.49 -6.14 12.25
N GLY A 50 -15.80 -5.93 12.16
CA GLY A 50 -16.43 -4.60 12.15
C GLY A 50 -16.15 -3.77 10.90
N ARG A 51 -15.79 -4.42 9.78
CA ARG A 51 -15.57 -3.79 8.47
C ARG A 51 -16.86 -3.59 7.70
N ILE A 52 -17.83 -4.50 7.88
CA ILE A 52 -19.20 -4.41 7.35
C ILE A 52 -20.12 -4.17 8.54
N PRO A 53 -21.04 -3.20 8.47
CA PRO A 53 -21.98 -2.94 9.54
C PRO A 53 -22.96 -4.11 9.70
N LEU A 54 -23.32 -4.40 10.96
CA LEU A 54 -24.34 -5.35 11.32
C LEU A 54 -25.72 -4.73 11.06
N SER A 55 -26.62 -5.44 10.37
CA SER A 55 -27.99 -4.98 10.15
C SER A 55 -28.88 -5.27 11.37
N SER A 56 -28.77 -6.48 11.94
CA SER A 56 -29.40 -6.87 13.20
C SER A 56 -28.69 -8.07 13.82
N GLY A 57 -28.96 -8.37 15.08
CA GLY A 57 -28.26 -9.38 15.87
C GLY A 57 -27.20 -8.79 16.79
N THR A 58 -26.37 -9.62 17.40
CA THR A 58 -25.32 -9.20 18.34
C THR A 58 -24.02 -9.95 18.09
N ILE A 59 -22.91 -9.23 18.24
CA ILE A 59 -21.56 -9.83 18.25
C ILE A 59 -20.86 -9.33 19.50
N THR A 60 -20.44 -10.24 20.35
CA THR A 60 -19.80 -9.94 21.63
C THR A 60 -18.48 -10.70 21.77
N VAL A 61 -17.54 -10.11 22.50
CA VAL A 61 -16.29 -10.74 22.90
C VAL A 61 -16.21 -10.69 24.42
N ASN A 62 -16.10 -11.84 25.06
CA ASN A 62 -16.23 -12.00 26.52
C ASN A 62 -17.48 -11.30 27.09
N GLY A 63 -18.62 -11.41 26.42
CA GLY A 63 -19.89 -10.77 26.83
C GLY A 63 -20.03 -9.29 26.53
N HIS A 64 -18.97 -8.60 26.11
CA HIS A 64 -19.00 -7.18 25.78
C HIS A 64 -19.16 -6.93 24.27
N SER A 65 -19.89 -5.89 23.90
CA SER A 65 -20.01 -5.48 22.49
C SER A 65 -18.65 -5.03 21.95
N ILE A 66 -18.40 -5.24 20.65
CA ILE A 66 -17.13 -4.89 20.02
C ILE A 66 -16.96 -3.37 19.94
N THR A 67 -16.16 -2.82 20.87
CA THR A 67 -15.79 -1.41 20.92
C THR A 67 -14.72 -1.10 19.86
N LYS A 68 -14.45 0.20 19.62
CA LYS A 68 -13.36 0.63 18.71
C LYS A 68 -11.98 0.12 19.18
N ASP A 69 -11.75 0.07 20.48
CA ASP A 69 -10.47 -0.36 21.06
C ASP A 69 -10.28 -1.87 20.92
N LEU A 70 -11.34 -2.63 21.13
CA LEU A 70 -11.30 -4.08 20.92
C LEU A 70 -11.06 -4.42 19.43
N ARG A 71 -11.63 -3.65 18.50
CA ARG A 71 -11.35 -3.82 17.05
C ARG A 71 -9.88 -3.66 16.69
N ARG A 72 -9.13 -2.82 17.40
CA ARG A 72 -7.67 -2.66 17.20
C ARG A 72 -6.87 -3.87 17.67
N LYS A 73 -7.43 -4.64 18.62
CA LYS A 73 -6.85 -5.88 19.13
C LYS A 73 -7.28 -7.12 18.31
N LEU A 74 -8.12 -6.95 17.28
CA LEU A 74 -8.47 -8.00 16.34
C LEU A 74 -7.52 -7.98 15.14
N CYS A 75 -6.99 -9.12 14.79
CA CYS A 75 -6.18 -9.33 13.60
C CYS A 75 -7.05 -9.82 12.45
N TYR A 76 -6.84 -9.30 11.26
CA TYR A 76 -7.52 -9.77 10.04
C TYR A 76 -6.52 -9.99 8.92
N VAL A 77 -6.26 -11.26 8.60
CA VAL A 77 -5.39 -11.67 7.50
C VAL A 77 -6.20 -11.78 6.22
N LEU A 78 -5.82 -11.02 5.20
CA LEU A 78 -6.48 -11.03 3.90
C LEU A 78 -6.16 -12.30 3.10
N GLN A 79 -7.04 -12.66 2.16
CA GLN A 79 -6.81 -13.74 1.21
C GLN A 79 -5.56 -13.50 0.35
N GLN A 80 -5.34 -12.28 -0.12
CA GLN A 80 -4.17 -11.93 -0.93
C GLN A 80 -3.00 -11.45 -0.08
N ASP A 81 -1.81 -11.97 -0.35
CA ASP A 81 -0.56 -11.58 0.32
C ASP A 81 0.08 -10.41 -0.43
N ILE A 82 -0.19 -9.19 0.04
CA ILE A 82 0.24 -7.95 -0.58
C ILE A 82 1.40 -7.35 0.20
N PHE A 83 2.57 -7.23 -0.46
CA PHE A 83 3.81 -6.71 0.12
C PHE A 83 4.59 -5.85 -0.87
N PHE A 84 5.57 -5.10 -0.39
CA PHE A 84 6.61 -4.52 -1.24
C PHE A 84 7.63 -5.60 -1.62
N SER A 85 7.72 -5.93 -2.90
CA SER A 85 8.51 -7.05 -3.42
C SER A 85 10.01 -6.94 -3.15
N SER A 86 10.54 -5.71 -3.06
CA SER A 86 11.96 -5.42 -2.87
C SER A 86 12.45 -5.49 -1.41
N LEU A 87 11.56 -5.59 -0.43
CA LEU A 87 11.93 -5.68 0.98
C LEU A 87 12.15 -7.14 1.37
N THR A 88 13.08 -7.38 2.31
CA THR A 88 13.23 -8.70 2.93
C THR A 88 12.13 -8.95 3.96
N LEU A 89 11.98 -10.20 4.37
CA LEU A 89 11.04 -10.57 5.43
C LEU A 89 11.34 -9.82 6.73
N ARG A 90 12.60 -9.82 7.17
CA ARG A 90 13.05 -9.11 8.39
C ARG A 90 12.70 -7.62 8.32
N GLU A 91 12.99 -6.99 7.21
CA GLU A 91 12.71 -5.56 7.01
C GLU A 91 11.22 -5.25 7.07
N THR A 92 10.40 -6.10 6.47
CA THR A 92 8.95 -5.96 6.49
C THR A 92 8.40 -6.10 7.91
N LEU A 93 8.87 -7.09 8.68
CA LEU A 93 8.44 -7.31 10.06
C LEU A 93 8.93 -6.20 10.99
N GLN A 94 10.19 -5.77 10.87
CA GLN A 94 10.74 -4.66 11.66
C GLN A 94 10.01 -3.35 11.39
N PHE A 95 9.72 -3.05 10.11
CA PHE A 95 8.91 -1.87 9.75
C PHE A 95 7.51 -1.96 10.37
N THR A 96 6.85 -3.12 10.23
CA THR A 96 5.51 -3.35 10.79
C THR A 96 5.51 -3.17 12.31
N ALA A 97 6.52 -3.72 12.99
CA ALA A 97 6.66 -3.59 14.44
C ALA A 97 6.86 -2.13 14.86
N LYS A 98 7.76 -1.39 14.21
CA LYS A 98 8.03 0.03 14.52
C LYS A 98 6.84 0.96 14.26
N ILE A 99 5.93 0.60 13.36
CA ILE A 99 4.73 1.40 13.07
C ILE A 99 3.56 1.04 13.98
N ARG A 100 3.44 -0.24 14.40
CA ARG A 100 2.25 -0.74 15.11
C ARG A 100 2.44 -0.86 16.62
N LEU A 101 3.67 -0.99 17.10
CA LEU A 101 3.96 -1.04 18.53
C LEU A 101 4.12 0.38 19.11
N PRO A 102 3.83 0.59 20.40
CA PRO A 102 3.96 1.89 21.05
C PRO A 102 5.39 2.44 20.97
N ASP A 103 5.53 3.77 20.80
CA ASP A 103 6.83 4.47 20.75
C ASP A 103 7.70 4.29 22.01
N LYS A 104 7.09 3.85 23.13
CA LYS A 104 7.79 3.62 24.41
C LYS A 104 8.70 2.36 24.38
N MET A 105 8.51 1.45 23.43
CA MET A 105 9.32 0.23 23.34
C MET A 105 10.70 0.51 22.76
N SER A 106 11.75 -0.09 23.37
CA SER A 106 13.11 0.01 22.85
C SER A 106 13.28 -0.78 21.55
N ASN A 107 14.28 -0.39 20.74
CA ASN A 107 14.60 -1.14 19.51
C ASN A 107 14.97 -2.60 19.79
N GLU A 108 15.58 -2.89 20.94
CA GLU A 108 15.95 -4.25 21.34
C GLU A 108 14.70 -5.11 21.64
N GLN A 109 13.73 -4.54 22.37
CA GLN A 109 12.46 -5.20 22.66
C GLN A 109 11.67 -5.47 21.37
N ILE A 110 11.66 -4.51 20.43
CA ILE A 110 11.00 -4.68 19.12
C ILE A 110 11.68 -5.80 18.33
N THR A 111 13.02 -5.85 18.32
CA THR A 111 13.78 -6.87 17.59
C THR A 111 13.55 -8.25 18.20
N SER A 112 13.61 -8.37 19.53
CA SER A 112 13.35 -9.63 20.24
C SER A 112 11.95 -10.17 19.93
N LYS A 113 10.92 -9.31 19.93
CA LYS A 113 9.55 -9.70 19.57
C LYS A 113 9.42 -10.15 18.12
N VAL A 114 10.10 -9.49 17.21
CA VAL A 114 10.14 -9.89 15.78
C VAL A 114 10.83 -11.25 15.63
N ASP A 115 11.94 -11.49 16.33
CA ASP A 115 12.67 -12.75 16.28
C ASP A 115 11.85 -13.91 16.89
N GLU A 116 11.10 -13.68 17.97
CA GLU A 116 10.15 -14.64 18.54
C GLU A 116 9.09 -15.07 17.50
N ILE A 117 8.44 -14.11 16.84
CA ILE A 117 7.42 -14.39 15.82
C ILE A 117 8.01 -15.14 14.61
N ILE A 118 9.24 -14.82 14.21
CA ILE A 118 9.95 -15.52 13.15
C ILE A 118 10.17 -16.99 13.50
N GLN A 119 10.48 -17.29 14.77
CA GLN A 119 10.63 -18.65 15.26
C GLN A 119 9.31 -19.39 15.35
N ASP A 120 8.27 -18.77 15.93
CA ASP A 120 6.94 -19.37 16.11
C ASP A 120 6.30 -19.77 14.78
N LEU A 121 6.60 -19.03 13.70
CA LEU A 121 6.05 -19.28 12.37
C LEU A 121 7.00 -20.04 11.42
N ASP A 122 8.10 -20.59 11.93
CA ASP A 122 9.12 -21.32 11.14
C ASP A 122 9.58 -20.53 9.89
N LEU A 123 9.94 -19.26 10.10
CA LEU A 123 10.40 -18.36 9.05
C LEU A 123 11.92 -18.08 9.12
N THR A 124 12.64 -18.73 10.03
CA THR A 124 14.06 -18.48 10.31
C THR A 124 14.94 -18.63 9.08
N ARG A 125 14.66 -19.62 8.22
CA ARG A 125 15.47 -19.93 7.02
C ARG A 125 15.33 -18.89 5.91
N CYS A 126 14.26 -18.13 5.88
CA CYS A 126 13.94 -17.16 4.81
C CYS A 126 13.96 -15.70 5.25
N VAL A 127 14.50 -15.41 6.43
CA VAL A 127 14.52 -14.08 7.06
C VAL A 127 15.09 -12.99 6.17
N ASP A 128 16.20 -13.26 5.47
CA ASP A 128 16.89 -12.31 4.59
C ASP A 128 16.47 -12.43 3.12
N THR A 129 15.48 -13.29 2.85
CA THR A 129 14.92 -13.42 1.50
C THR A 129 13.94 -12.27 1.24
N ILE A 130 13.98 -11.71 0.03
CA ILE A 130 13.03 -10.66 -0.39
C ILE A 130 11.62 -11.23 -0.53
N MET A 131 10.60 -10.39 -0.32
CA MET A 131 9.21 -10.79 -0.52
C MET A 131 8.94 -11.29 -1.93
N GLY A 132 9.53 -10.64 -2.94
CA GLY A 132 9.39 -11.01 -4.34
C GLY A 132 7.97 -10.81 -4.90
N ASP A 133 7.88 -10.87 -6.22
CA ASP A 133 6.62 -10.80 -6.97
C ASP A 133 6.64 -11.80 -8.14
N VAL A 134 5.76 -11.61 -9.13
CA VAL A 134 5.68 -12.48 -10.32
C VAL A 134 6.96 -12.43 -11.16
N TRP A 135 7.69 -11.32 -11.12
CA TRP A 135 8.90 -11.07 -11.92
C TRP A 135 10.20 -11.26 -11.13
N MET A 136 10.15 -11.10 -9.81
CA MET A 136 11.29 -11.26 -8.92
C MET A 136 11.08 -12.46 -8.00
N ARG A 137 11.94 -13.47 -8.13
CA ARG A 137 11.92 -14.62 -7.23
C ARG A 137 12.16 -14.17 -5.79
N GLY A 138 11.29 -14.57 -4.88
CA GLY A 138 11.36 -14.28 -3.45
C GLY A 138 10.82 -15.43 -2.63
N LEU A 139 10.11 -15.12 -1.55
CA LEU A 139 9.44 -16.09 -0.70
C LEU A 139 8.47 -16.98 -1.48
N SER A 140 8.36 -18.23 -1.10
CA SER A 140 7.33 -19.16 -1.58
C SER A 140 5.93 -18.70 -1.15
N GLY A 141 4.87 -19.24 -1.76
CA GLY A 141 3.48 -18.90 -1.40
C GLY A 141 3.18 -19.14 0.07
N GLY A 142 3.63 -20.29 0.62
CA GLY A 142 3.43 -20.61 2.04
C GLY A 142 4.23 -19.71 2.99
N GLU A 143 5.47 -19.36 2.64
CA GLU A 143 6.27 -18.39 3.40
C GLU A 143 5.65 -16.98 3.35
N LYS A 144 5.12 -16.54 2.20
CA LYS A 144 4.39 -15.28 2.09
C LYS A 144 3.13 -15.25 2.96
N LYS A 145 2.40 -16.36 3.01
CA LYS A 145 1.21 -16.47 3.85
C LYS A 145 1.60 -16.41 5.34
N ARG A 146 2.63 -17.15 5.76
CA ARG A 146 3.17 -17.07 7.13
C ARG A 146 3.69 -15.66 7.45
N ALA A 147 4.35 -14.99 6.51
CA ALA A 147 4.79 -13.61 6.67
C ALA A 147 3.60 -12.62 6.81
N SER A 148 2.50 -12.86 6.09
CA SER A 148 1.27 -12.06 6.24
C SER A 148 0.67 -12.21 7.63
N ILE A 149 0.65 -13.44 8.16
CA ILE A 149 0.21 -13.73 9.52
C ILE A 149 1.18 -13.08 10.53
N ALA A 150 2.50 -13.22 10.32
CA ALA A 150 3.54 -12.63 11.18
C ALA A 150 3.35 -11.11 11.35
N CYS A 151 3.09 -10.38 10.25
CA CYS A 151 2.84 -8.94 10.30
C CYS A 151 1.64 -8.56 11.19
N GLU A 152 0.65 -9.44 11.24
CA GLU A 152 -0.53 -9.19 12.08
C GLU A 152 -0.29 -9.60 13.54
N LEU A 153 0.48 -10.64 13.80
CA LEU A 153 0.80 -11.12 15.15
C LEU A 153 1.73 -10.19 15.95
N VAL A 154 2.42 -9.27 15.29
CA VAL A 154 3.30 -8.28 15.93
C VAL A 154 2.61 -7.54 17.08
N THR A 155 1.32 -7.24 16.95
CA THR A 155 0.54 -6.50 17.96
C THR A 155 -0.04 -7.38 19.06
N ASP A 156 0.33 -8.66 19.09
CA ASP A 156 -0.22 -9.66 20.03
C ASP A 156 -1.75 -9.63 20.10
N PRO A 157 -2.45 -9.91 18.99
CA PRO A 157 -3.88 -9.79 18.92
C PRO A 157 -4.59 -10.79 19.82
N VAL A 158 -5.76 -10.43 20.33
CA VAL A 158 -6.59 -11.31 21.17
C VAL A 158 -7.34 -12.36 20.34
N MET A 159 -7.58 -12.05 19.07
CA MET A 159 -8.28 -12.92 18.13
C MET A 159 -7.71 -12.76 16.72
N ILE A 160 -7.64 -13.86 15.99
CA ILE A 160 -7.11 -13.92 14.62
C ILE A 160 -8.23 -14.37 13.68
N LEU A 161 -8.52 -13.54 12.70
CA LEU A 161 -9.47 -13.81 11.63
C LEU A 161 -8.67 -14.00 10.33
N LEU A 162 -8.83 -15.15 9.67
CA LEU A 162 -8.12 -15.45 8.41
C LEU A 162 -9.11 -15.74 7.29
N ASP A 163 -8.97 -15.04 6.19
CA ASP A 163 -9.80 -15.25 5.00
C ASP A 163 -9.07 -16.12 3.99
N GLU A 164 -9.50 -17.37 3.83
CA GLU A 164 -8.95 -18.40 2.95
C GLU A 164 -7.40 -18.51 2.98
N PRO A 165 -6.77 -18.76 4.13
CA PRO A 165 -5.30 -18.76 4.25
C PRO A 165 -4.62 -19.86 3.46
N THR A 166 -5.33 -20.92 3.07
CA THR A 166 -4.79 -22.07 2.32
C THR A 166 -4.98 -21.94 0.81
N SER A 167 -5.66 -20.88 0.34
CA SER A 167 -5.92 -20.69 -1.09
C SER A 167 -4.61 -20.50 -1.87
N GLY A 168 -4.44 -21.29 -2.95
CA GLY A 168 -3.25 -21.24 -3.81
C GLY A 168 -2.01 -21.92 -3.23
N LEU A 169 -2.13 -22.66 -2.10
CA LEU A 169 -1.04 -23.45 -1.53
C LEU A 169 -1.19 -24.93 -1.94
N ASP A 170 -0.06 -25.61 -2.03
CA ASP A 170 -0.03 -27.07 -2.15
C ASP A 170 -0.48 -27.74 -0.84
N TYR A 171 -0.85 -29.00 -0.90
CA TYR A 171 -1.38 -29.76 0.22
C TYR A 171 -0.47 -29.74 1.46
N SER A 172 0.82 -30.00 1.25
CA SER A 172 1.79 -30.10 2.36
C SER A 172 1.94 -28.76 3.10
N THR A 173 2.06 -27.68 2.34
CA THR A 173 2.17 -26.31 2.86
C THR A 173 0.87 -25.87 3.56
N ALA A 174 -0.29 -26.18 2.98
CA ALA A 174 -1.60 -25.88 3.57
C ALA A 174 -1.80 -26.64 4.89
N PHE A 175 -1.43 -27.93 4.94
CA PHE A 175 -1.51 -28.74 6.16
C PHE A 175 -0.62 -28.18 7.27
N SER A 176 0.66 -27.93 6.96
CA SER A 176 1.62 -27.34 7.91
C SER A 176 1.15 -25.96 8.42
N LEU A 177 0.54 -25.13 7.58
CA LEU A 177 -0.01 -23.84 7.99
C LEU A 177 -1.15 -23.99 9.00
N ILE A 178 -2.11 -24.89 8.74
CA ILE A 178 -3.24 -25.11 9.65
C ILE A 178 -2.79 -25.75 10.96
N GLU A 179 -1.85 -26.70 10.91
CA GLU A 179 -1.24 -27.31 12.11
C GLU A 179 -0.54 -26.24 12.97
N MET A 180 0.24 -25.35 12.37
CA MET A 180 0.89 -24.23 13.04
C MET A 180 -0.15 -23.28 13.68
N LEU A 181 -1.23 -22.91 12.96
CA LEU A 181 -2.30 -22.07 13.51
C LEU A 181 -3.01 -22.74 14.68
N ARG A 182 -3.22 -24.06 14.62
CA ARG A 182 -3.81 -24.84 15.71
C ARG A 182 -2.92 -24.83 16.94
N SER A 183 -1.61 -25.09 16.78
CA SER A 183 -0.63 -25.05 17.87
C SER A 183 -0.55 -23.65 18.47
N TYR A 184 -0.47 -22.61 17.62
CA TYR A 184 -0.45 -21.22 18.06
C TYR A 184 -1.70 -20.84 18.88
N ALA A 185 -2.90 -21.24 18.41
CA ALA A 185 -4.15 -21.00 19.14
C ALA A 185 -4.10 -21.60 20.55
N ARG A 186 -3.67 -22.85 20.66
CA ARG A 186 -3.58 -23.59 21.93
C ARG A 186 -2.49 -23.02 22.85
N ASP A 187 -1.27 -22.81 22.32
CA ASP A 187 -0.10 -22.48 23.13
C ASP A 187 -0.16 -21.03 23.65
N HIS A 188 -0.78 -20.13 22.89
CA HIS A 188 -0.99 -18.73 23.28
C HIS A 188 -2.43 -18.43 23.77
N ASN A 189 -3.28 -19.45 23.92
CA ASN A 189 -4.69 -19.31 24.34
C ASN A 189 -5.47 -18.26 23.53
N LYS A 190 -5.26 -18.25 22.20
CA LYS A 190 -5.90 -17.32 21.28
C LYS A 190 -7.11 -17.94 20.59
N THR A 191 -8.07 -17.10 20.21
CA THR A 191 -9.22 -17.53 19.40
C THR A 191 -8.87 -17.32 17.93
N VAL A 192 -8.98 -18.37 17.13
CA VAL A 192 -8.70 -18.32 15.69
C VAL A 192 -9.93 -18.72 14.89
N VAL A 193 -10.37 -17.84 13.99
CA VAL A 193 -11.49 -18.09 13.07
C VAL A 193 -10.97 -17.99 11.65
N THR A 194 -11.18 -19.03 10.86
CA THR A 194 -10.71 -19.08 9.48
C THR A 194 -11.81 -19.48 8.51
N THR A 195 -11.90 -18.79 7.37
CA THR A 195 -12.65 -19.33 6.25
C THR A 195 -11.78 -20.32 5.50
N ILE A 196 -12.37 -21.39 5.03
CA ILE A 196 -11.65 -22.40 4.25
C ILE A 196 -12.53 -22.89 3.09
N HIS A 197 -11.88 -23.14 1.95
CA HIS A 197 -12.54 -23.65 0.75
C HIS A 197 -12.01 -25.06 0.46
N GLN A 198 -12.86 -26.07 0.43
CA GLN A 198 -12.56 -27.46 0.07
C GLN A 198 -11.25 -28.02 0.67
N PRO A 199 -11.13 -28.14 2.02
CA PRO A 199 -9.96 -28.76 2.64
C PRO A 199 -9.91 -30.26 2.35
N SER A 200 -8.70 -30.83 2.31
CA SER A 200 -8.54 -32.28 2.37
C SER A 200 -9.04 -32.83 3.71
N SER A 201 -9.34 -34.13 3.75
CA SER A 201 -9.81 -34.79 4.99
C SER A 201 -8.85 -34.56 6.18
N SER A 202 -7.53 -34.61 5.93
CA SER A 202 -6.52 -34.41 6.99
C SER A 202 -6.55 -32.98 7.55
N ILE A 203 -6.74 -31.97 6.68
CA ILE A 203 -6.87 -30.57 7.08
C ILE A 203 -8.21 -30.35 7.78
N PHE A 204 -9.29 -30.97 7.30
CA PHE A 204 -10.63 -30.85 7.85
C PHE A 204 -10.68 -31.26 9.34
N TYR A 205 -10.07 -32.34 9.71
CA TYR A 205 -10.03 -32.80 11.11
C TYR A 205 -9.05 -32.06 12.02
N GLN A 206 -8.28 -31.08 11.50
CA GLN A 206 -7.47 -30.20 12.34
C GLN A 206 -8.32 -29.13 13.05
N PHE A 207 -9.51 -28.81 12.53
CA PHE A 207 -10.40 -27.83 13.14
C PHE A 207 -11.14 -28.41 14.35
N HIS A 208 -11.30 -27.58 15.40
CA HIS A 208 -12.05 -27.96 16.59
C HIS A 208 -13.54 -27.85 16.35
N LYS A 209 -13.97 -26.71 15.77
CA LYS A 209 -15.37 -26.42 15.45
C LYS A 209 -15.54 -26.08 13.98
N LEU A 210 -16.69 -26.39 13.47
CA LEU A 210 -17.11 -26.11 12.10
C LEU A 210 -18.39 -25.29 12.10
N LEU A 211 -18.41 -24.23 11.31
CA LEU A 211 -19.58 -23.43 10.99
C LEU A 211 -19.82 -23.51 9.48
N LEU A 212 -20.96 -24.05 9.07
CA LEU A 212 -21.35 -24.17 7.67
C LEU A 212 -22.41 -23.11 7.32
N ILE A 213 -22.15 -22.36 6.27
CA ILE A 213 -23.07 -21.37 5.73
C ILE A 213 -23.48 -21.79 4.32
N SER A 214 -24.77 -21.78 4.04
CA SER A 214 -25.33 -21.98 2.69
C SER A 214 -26.37 -20.90 2.41
N ASP A 215 -26.18 -20.15 1.31
CA ASP A 215 -27.05 -19.04 0.90
C ASP A 215 -27.36 -18.04 2.02
N GLY A 216 -26.36 -17.75 2.85
CA GLY A 216 -26.47 -16.83 3.98
C GLY A 216 -27.09 -17.42 5.24
N GLU A 217 -27.54 -18.66 5.24
CA GLU A 217 -28.17 -19.35 6.37
C GLU A 217 -27.22 -20.35 7.03
N LEU A 218 -27.43 -20.60 8.33
CA LEU A 218 -26.64 -21.55 9.11
C LEU A 218 -27.05 -22.98 8.80
N ALA A 219 -26.18 -23.76 8.15
CA ALA A 219 -26.42 -25.17 7.85
C ALA A 219 -25.91 -26.13 8.92
N TYR A 220 -24.83 -25.77 9.63
CA TYR A 220 -24.30 -26.54 10.76
C TYR A 220 -23.41 -25.66 11.65
N PHE A 221 -23.47 -25.89 12.95
CA PHE A 221 -22.49 -25.39 13.92
C PHE A 221 -22.25 -26.41 15.02
N GLY A 222 -20.99 -26.77 15.23
CA GLY A 222 -20.60 -27.74 16.28
C GLY A 222 -19.22 -28.31 16.08
N ASP A 223 -18.89 -29.38 16.82
CA ASP A 223 -17.62 -30.09 16.72
C ASP A 223 -17.43 -30.65 15.31
N THR A 224 -16.23 -30.48 14.74
CA THR A 224 -15.94 -30.95 13.36
C THR A 224 -16.12 -32.46 13.24
N GLY A 225 -15.76 -33.24 14.26
CA GLY A 225 -15.92 -34.72 14.28
C GLY A 225 -17.37 -35.19 14.27
N LYS A 226 -18.33 -34.36 14.66
CA LYS A 226 -19.76 -34.73 14.75
C LYS A 226 -20.61 -34.32 13.54
N VAL A 227 -20.02 -33.63 12.54
CA VAL A 227 -20.77 -33.11 11.39
C VAL A 227 -21.37 -34.26 10.55
N VAL A 228 -20.63 -35.34 10.32
CA VAL A 228 -21.13 -36.47 9.52
C VAL A 228 -22.32 -37.14 10.20
N ASP A 229 -22.28 -37.30 11.52
CA ASP A 229 -23.39 -37.85 12.31
C ASP A 229 -24.64 -36.93 12.26
N PHE A 230 -24.43 -35.63 12.23
CA PHE A 230 -25.51 -34.64 12.06
C PHE A 230 -26.18 -34.78 10.69
N PHE A 231 -25.39 -34.90 9.60
CA PHE A 231 -25.93 -35.11 8.25
C PHE A 231 -26.67 -36.44 8.15
N HIS A 232 -26.15 -37.49 8.77
CA HIS A 232 -26.85 -38.79 8.83
C HIS A 232 -28.22 -38.65 9.53
N LYS A 233 -28.29 -37.92 10.66
CA LYS A 233 -29.58 -37.61 11.35
C LYS A 233 -30.55 -36.79 10.52
N ALA A 234 -30.03 -35.96 9.60
CA ALA A 234 -30.83 -35.20 8.63
C ALA A 234 -31.22 -36.03 7.40
N ASP A 235 -31.06 -37.36 7.45
CA ASP A 235 -31.38 -38.28 6.36
C ASP A 235 -30.53 -38.04 5.08
N VAL A 236 -29.24 -37.65 5.29
CA VAL A 236 -28.22 -37.45 4.26
C VAL A 236 -26.99 -38.24 4.64
N SER A 237 -26.83 -39.45 4.10
CA SER A 237 -25.72 -40.34 4.42
C SER A 237 -24.53 -40.16 3.50
N MET A 238 -23.32 -40.28 4.07
CA MET A 238 -22.05 -40.22 3.35
C MET A 238 -21.56 -41.62 3.00
N ASP A 239 -21.07 -41.83 1.76
CA ASP A 239 -20.44 -43.05 1.35
C ASP A 239 -19.08 -43.25 2.09
N SER A 240 -18.73 -44.50 2.36
CA SER A 240 -17.45 -44.83 2.95
C SER A 240 -16.30 -44.39 2.03
N HIS A 241 -15.26 -43.75 2.61
CA HIS A 241 -14.07 -43.24 1.91
C HIS A 241 -14.24 -41.92 1.14
N TYR A 242 -15.36 -41.22 1.29
CA TYR A 242 -15.52 -39.88 0.69
C TYR A 242 -14.88 -38.80 1.59
N ASN A 243 -14.37 -37.70 1.00
CA ASN A 243 -13.87 -36.58 1.78
C ASN A 243 -15.07 -35.86 2.45
N PRO A 244 -15.13 -35.75 3.78
CA PRO A 244 -16.26 -35.11 4.47
C PRO A 244 -16.51 -33.68 4.00
N ALA A 245 -15.47 -32.90 3.71
CA ALA A 245 -15.60 -31.54 3.26
C ALA A 245 -16.25 -31.43 1.86
N ASP A 246 -15.83 -32.32 0.94
CA ASP A 246 -16.39 -32.35 -0.42
C ASP A 246 -17.84 -32.84 -0.40
N PHE A 247 -18.12 -33.89 0.38
CA PHE A 247 -19.49 -34.39 0.60
C PHE A 247 -20.44 -33.30 1.08
N ILE A 248 -20.05 -32.59 2.14
CA ILE A 248 -20.85 -31.53 2.72
C ILE A 248 -21.15 -30.43 1.70
N LEU A 249 -20.11 -29.98 0.98
CA LEU A 249 -20.27 -28.92 -0.02
C LEU A 249 -21.08 -29.34 -1.23
N GLU A 250 -20.97 -30.59 -1.63
CA GLU A 250 -21.77 -31.18 -2.72
C GLU A 250 -23.25 -31.21 -2.31
N LYS A 251 -23.57 -31.77 -1.14
CA LYS A 251 -24.96 -31.87 -0.67
C LYS A 251 -25.62 -30.51 -0.42
N LEU A 252 -24.85 -29.50 -0.04
CA LEU A 252 -25.35 -28.11 0.08
C LEU A 252 -25.58 -27.41 -1.26
N LYS A 253 -25.02 -27.93 -2.37
CA LYS A 253 -25.18 -27.39 -3.73
C LYS A 253 -26.14 -28.18 -4.61
N GLU A 254 -26.31 -29.48 -4.33
CA GLU A 254 -26.95 -30.45 -5.23
C GLU A 254 -28.43 -30.12 -5.47
N ASP A 255 -29.20 -29.88 -4.39
CA ASP A 255 -30.65 -29.66 -4.45
C ASP A 255 -31.10 -28.72 -3.32
N GLU A 256 -31.95 -27.75 -3.67
CA GLU A 256 -32.55 -26.82 -2.71
C GLU A 256 -33.35 -27.56 -1.62
N LYS A 257 -33.98 -28.66 -1.95
CA LYS A 257 -34.74 -29.48 -1.01
C LYS A 257 -33.87 -30.13 0.05
N THR A 258 -32.70 -30.66 -0.35
CA THR A 258 -31.70 -31.24 0.55
C THR A 258 -31.08 -30.15 1.43
N ARG A 259 -30.75 -29.00 0.86
CA ARG A 259 -30.27 -27.84 1.61
C ARG A 259 -31.27 -27.39 2.70
N LEU A 260 -32.55 -27.25 2.35
CA LEU A 260 -33.58 -26.86 3.29
C LEU A 260 -33.82 -27.89 4.39
N LYS A 261 -33.69 -29.20 4.10
CA LYS A 261 -33.71 -30.26 5.13
C LYS A 261 -32.58 -30.06 6.15
N ILE A 262 -31.34 -29.82 5.67
CA ILE A 262 -30.17 -29.64 6.54
C ILE A 262 -30.34 -28.38 7.40
N VAL A 263 -30.74 -27.24 6.81
CA VAL A 263 -30.96 -25.98 7.54
C VAL A 263 -32.09 -26.13 8.57
N SER A 264 -33.18 -26.79 8.23
CA SER A 264 -34.29 -27.02 9.16
C SER A 264 -33.90 -27.94 10.32
N ALA A 265 -33.08 -28.98 10.06
CA ALA A 265 -32.56 -29.83 11.12
C ALA A 265 -31.63 -29.03 12.07
N MET A 266 -30.86 -28.08 11.53
CA MET A 266 -30.04 -27.20 12.34
C MET A 266 -30.86 -26.21 13.17
N ASP A 267 -31.92 -25.64 12.62
CA ASP A 267 -32.85 -24.77 13.37
C ASP A 267 -33.53 -25.54 14.52
N GLN A 268 -33.94 -26.79 14.31
CA GLN A 268 -34.47 -27.64 15.39
C GLN A 268 -33.40 -27.89 16.47
N MET A 269 -32.17 -28.18 16.10
CA MET A 269 -31.08 -28.36 17.05
C MET A 269 -30.79 -27.06 17.82
N ARG A 270 -30.83 -25.91 17.16
CA ARG A 270 -30.62 -24.60 17.79
C ARG A 270 -31.71 -24.29 18.84
N ASN A 271 -32.93 -24.69 18.59
CA ASN A 271 -34.06 -24.47 19.50
C ASN A 271 -34.15 -25.51 20.64
N SER A 272 -33.28 -26.53 20.63
CA SER A 272 -33.19 -27.53 21.68
C SER A 272 -32.33 -27.04 22.85
N SER A 273 -32.54 -27.60 24.06
CA SER A 273 -31.76 -27.31 25.27
C SER A 273 -30.29 -27.69 25.18
N ASN A 274 -29.89 -28.38 24.13
CA ASN A 274 -28.52 -28.83 23.88
C ASN A 274 -27.68 -27.93 22.98
N TRP A 275 -28.19 -26.71 22.66
CA TRP A 275 -27.43 -25.75 21.87
C TRP A 275 -26.19 -25.25 22.63
N PRO A 276 -24.98 -25.35 22.07
CA PRO A 276 -23.74 -25.02 22.78
C PRO A 276 -23.60 -23.52 23.10
N VAL A 277 -24.37 -22.66 22.45
CA VAL A 277 -24.42 -21.22 22.73
C VAL A 277 -25.48 -20.95 23.79
N LYS A 278 -25.22 -21.27 25.06
CA LYS A 278 -26.09 -20.86 26.15
C LYS A 278 -26.29 -19.35 26.09
N LEU A 279 -27.54 -18.94 25.94
CA LEU A 279 -27.98 -17.57 26.13
C LEU A 279 -27.86 -17.27 27.63
N ARG A 280 -26.76 -16.71 28.09
CA ARG A 280 -26.81 -15.96 29.36
C ARG A 280 -27.73 -14.78 29.10
N SER A 281 -28.90 -14.82 29.67
CA SER A 281 -29.81 -13.69 29.71
C SER A 281 -29.16 -12.55 30.48
N SER A 282 -29.50 -11.31 30.16
CA SER A 282 -29.05 -10.14 30.94
C SER A 282 -29.44 -10.21 32.41
N GLU A 283 -30.31 -11.11 32.79
CA GLU A 283 -30.69 -11.40 34.19
C GLU A 283 -29.63 -12.26 34.92
N ASP A 284 -28.91 -13.16 34.22
CA ASP A 284 -27.83 -13.98 34.81
C ASP A 284 -26.56 -13.17 35.16
N LEU A 285 -26.43 -11.91 34.71
CA LEU A 285 -25.32 -11.02 35.02
C LEU A 285 -25.56 -10.18 36.30
N LEU A 286 -26.79 -10.13 36.80
CA LEU A 286 -27.15 -9.38 38.01
C LEU A 286 -27.05 -10.22 39.29
N ASP A 287 -27.03 -11.55 39.19
CA ASP A 287 -26.93 -12.46 40.34
C ASP A 287 -25.50 -12.82 40.74
N ASP A 288 -24.46 -12.51 39.91
CA ASP A 288 -23.05 -12.74 40.22
C ASP A 288 -22.36 -11.55 40.93
N GLU A 289 -23.04 -10.42 41.16
CA GLU A 289 -22.60 -9.38 42.08
C GLU A 289 -23.21 -9.61 43.47
N ILE A 290 -22.34 -9.89 44.44
CA ILE A 290 -22.60 -9.93 45.90
C ILE A 290 -22.66 -11.37 46.49
N GLN A 291 -21.52 -12.02 46.60
CA GLN A 291 -21.18 -12.71 47.83
C GLN A 291 -19.74 -12.31 48.25
N PRO A 292 -19.55 -11.74 49.45
CA PRO A 292 -18.22 -11.46 49.95
C PRO A 292 -17.58 -12.79 50.38
N GLU A 293 -16.60 -13.29 49.64
CA GLU A 293 -15.75 -14.40 50.06
C GLU A 293 -14.98 -13.97 51.31
N THR A 294 -15.27 -14.71 52.38
CA THR A 294 -14.50 -14.70 53.63
C THR A 294 -13.07 -15.13 53.34
N ALA A 295 -12.12 -14.34 53.75
CA ALA A 295 -10.68 -14.57 53.65
C ALA A 295 -10.29 -15.93 54.29
N PRO A 296 -9.49 -16.76 53.61
CA PRO A 296 -8.86 -17.92 54.25
C PRO A 296 -7.68 -17.48 55.11
N PRO A 297 -7.36 -18.26 56.22
CA PRO A 297 -6.30 -17.91 57.16
C PRO A 297 -4.92 -18.05 56.51
N ALA A 298 -4.06 -17.08 56.83
CA ALA A 298 -2.64 -17.11 56.56
C ALA A 298 -2.01 -18.32 57.24
N ASP A 299 -1.44 -19.21 56.43
CA ASP A 299 -0.26 -20.04 56.71
C ASP A 299 -0.19 -21.15 55.69
N ILE A 300 0.70 -21.02 54.73
CA ILE A 300 1.60 -22.00 54.14
C ILE A 300 2.35 -21.32 52.98
N MET A 301 3.53 -20.81 53.31
CA MET A 301 4.57 -20.49 52.30
C MET A 301 5.12 -21.82 51.75
N MET A 302 4.91 -22.04 50.44
CA MET A 302 5.81 -22.89 49.65
C MET A 302 6.24 -22.11 48.44
N GLU A 303 7.52 -21.76 48.43
CA GLU A 303 8.25 -21.20 47.30
C GLU A 303 8.17 -22.17 46.10
N GLN A 304 7.58 -21.71 44.99
CA GLN A 304 7.79 -22.29 43.66
C GLN A 304 8.73 -21.42 42.85
N PRO A 305 9.58 -21.99 41.99
CA PRO A 305 10.60 -21.23 41.26
C PRO A 305 9.96 -20.23 40.25
N TYR A 306 10.36 -18.99 40.38
CA TYR A 306 9.98 -17.85 39.56
C TYR A 306 10.41 -18.05 38.12
N ASN A 307 9.48 -18.09 37.20
CA ASN A 307 9.73 -18.28 35.77
C ASN A 307 9.81 -16.88 35.10
N GLU A 308 10.99 -16.53 34.64
CA GLU A 308 11.32 -15.22 34.06
C GLU A 308 10.41 -14.81 32.86
N LYS A 309 9.73 -15.79 32.23
CA LYS A 309 8.77 -15.57 31.17
C LYS A 309 7.43 -14.95 31.61
N ASP A 310 7.05 -15.14 32.86
CA ASP A 310 5.79 -14.56 33.39
C ASP A 310 5.95 -13.10 33.81
N SER A 311 7.17 -12.65 34.12
CA SER A 311 7.42 -11.25 34.48
C SER A 311 7.24 -10.27 33.33
N VAL A 312 7.54 -10.69 32.10
CA VAL A 312 7.35 -9.86 30.89
C VAL A 312 5.87 -9.75 30.53
N ARG A 313 5.08 -10.82 30.75
CA ARG A 313 3.62 -10.81 30.55
C ARG A 313 2.88 -9.94 31.55
N VAL A 314 3.27 -10.01 32.82
CA VAL A 314 2.69 -9.18 33.90
C VAL A 314 3.01 -7.71 33.69
N SER A 315 4.24 -7.38 33.25
CA SER A 315 4.64 -5.98 32.97
C SER A 315 3.89 -5.37 31.76
N LEU A 316 3.52 -6.18 30.75
CA LEU A 316 2.72 -5.71 29.62
C LEU A 316 1.24 -5.47 30.00
N ILE A 317 0.70 -6.26 30.93
CA ILE A 317 -0.66 -6.10 31.47
C ILE A 317 -0.71 -4.92 32.46
N GLU A 318 0.35 -4.68 33.24
CA GLU A 318 0.45 -3.53 34.15
C GLU A 318 0.71 -2.21 33.41
N LEU A 319 1.43 -2.20 32.30
CA LEU A 319 1.58 -1.03 31.43
C LEU A 319 0.24 -0.59 30.80
N ASP A 320 -0.70 -1.53 30.61
CA ASP A 320 -2.04 -1.22 30.09
C ASP A 320 -3.00 -0.66 31.18
N LYS A 321 -2.66 -0.84 32.48
CA LYS A 321 -3.47 -0.36 33.62
C LYS A 321 -3.06 1.01 34.20
N THR A 322 -1.88 1.54 33.83
CA THR A 322 -1.33 2.75 34.45
C THR A 322 -1.59 4.05 33.69
N ASP A 323 -2.22 4.02 32.51
CA ASP A 323 -2.45 5.20 31.67
C ASP A 323 -3.93 5.42 31.33
N ASP A 324 -4.80 5.50 32.33
CA ASP A 324 -6.22 5.90 32.17
C ASP A 324 -6.38 7.42 31.88
N ASN A 325 -5.25 8.13 31.65
CA ASN A 325 -5.19 9.56 31.35
C ASN A 325 -4.63 9.91 29.96
N THR A 326 -4.42 8.95 29.06
CA THR A 326 -4.07 9.25 27.67
C THR A 326 -5.31 9.29 26.81
N GLN A 327 -5.83 10.51 26.58
CA GLN A 327 -6.78 10.85 25.54
C GLN A 327 -6.56 10.00 24.28
N ASP A 328 -7.63 9.33 23.84
CA ASP A 328 -7.96 8.77 22.54
C ASP A 328 -6.90 8.95 21.41
N GLN A 329 -5.71 8.37 21.54
CA GLN A 329 -4.73 8.40 20.46
C GLN A 329 -5.19 7.42 19.37
N LYS A 330 -5.77 7.99 18.32
CA LYS A 330 -6.27 7.26 17.13
C LYS A 330 -5.21 6.35 16.47
N TRP A 331 -3.94 6.58 16.73
CA TRP A 331 -2.82 5.93 16.06
C TRP A 331 -1.84 5.33 17.09
N PRO A 332 -1.26 4.14 16.83
CA PRO A 332 -0.36 3.48 17.78
C PRO A 332 0.95 4.25 18.01
N THR A 333 1.42 5.01 17.01
CA THR A 333 2.69 5.75 17.05
C THR A 333 2.52 7.23 16.74
N GLY A 334 3.50 8.06 17.14
CA GLY A 334 3.55 9.49 16.84
C GLY A 334 3.76 9.81 15.36
N PHE A 335 3.46 11.06 14.97
CA PHE A 335 3.61 11.50 13.58
C PHE A 335 5.07 11.40 13.09
N ILE A 336 6.04 11.79 13.93
CA ILE A 336 7.46 11.79 13.56
C ILE A 336 7.96 10.36 13.33
N THR A 337 7.60 9.43 14.21
CA THR A 337 7.94 8.01 14.06
C THR A 337 7.35 7.43 12.77
N GLN A 338 6.08 7.72 12.48
CA GLN A 338 5.45 7.31 11.24
C GLN A 338 6.17 7.88 10.02
N TYR A 339 6.45 9.19 10.04
CA TYR A 339 7.14 9.87 8.94
C TYR A 339 8.53 9.30 8.70
N THR A 340 9.34 9.13 9.74
CA THR A 340 10.72 8.62 9.61
C THR A 340 10.76 7.17 9.13
N GLN A 341 9.93 6.28 9.68
CA GLN A 341 9.88 4.88 9.27
C GLN A 341 9.37 4.71 7.82
N LEU A 342 8.33 5.48 7.45
CA LEU A 342 7.81 5.49 6.09
C LEU A 342 8.81 6.07 5.08
N THR A 343 9.58 7.11 5.46
CA THR A 343 10.64 7.69 4.62
C THR A 343 11.77 6.69 4.40
N LEU A 344 12.23 6.00 5.44
CA LEU A 344 13.26 4.98 5.34
C LEU A 344 12.81 3.81 4.46
N ARG A 345 11.57 3.34 4.64
CA ARG A 345 10.98 2.31 3.78
C ARG A 345 10.89 2.79 2.33
N GLY A 346 10.34 4.00 2.11
CA GLY A 346 10.21 4.60 0.79
C GLY A 346 11.55 4.75 0.09
N PHE A 347 12.57 5.24 0.78
CA PHE A 347 13.92 5.34 0.22
C PHE A 347 14.47 3.98 -0.21
N LYS A 348 14.27 2.94 0.59
CA LYS A 348 14.75 1.59 0.29
C LYS A 348 14.04 0.96 -0.89
N THR A 349 12.70 1.10 -0.98
CA THR A 349 11.91 0.60 -2.10
C THR A 349 12.20 1.36 -3.40
N SER A 350 12.27 2.68 -3.36
CA SER A 350 12.54 3.50 -4.53
C SER A 350 13.98 3.38 -5.02
N LYS A 351 14.96 3.16 -4.11
CA LYS A 351 16.36 2.94 -4.48
C LYS A 351 16.51 1.78 -5.44
N SER A 352 15.83 0.66 -5.21
CA SER A 352 15.93 -0.52 -6.08
C SER A 352 15.36 -0.28 -7.48
N GLN A 353 14.40 0.62 -7.62
CA GLN A 353 13.79 0.98 -8.91
C GLN A 353 14.63 2.00 -9.68
N ILE A 354 15.10 3.07 -9.01
CA ILE A 354 15.82 4.18 -9.63
C ILE A 354 17.27 3.80 -9.96
N PHE A 355 17.93 3.04 -9.09
CA PHE A 355 19.29 2.52 -9.33
C PHE A 355 19.31 1.15 -9.99
N SER A 356 18.26 0.78 -10.74
CA SER A 356 18.33 -0.42 -11.55
C SER A 356 19.47 -0.27 -12.57
N LYS A 357 20.21 -1.36 -12.83
CA LYS A 357 21.32 -1.36 -13.80
C LYS A 357 20.87 -0.84 -15.17
N PHE A 358 19.64 -1.14 -15.57
CA PHE A 358 19.07 -0.69 -16.84
C PHE A 358 18.86 0.82 -16.88
N LYS A 359 18.38 1.44 -15.80
CA LYS A 359 18.17 2.90 -15.73
C LYS A 359 19.51 3.66 -15.76
N LEU A 360 20.53 3.12 -15.09
CA LEU A 360 21.88 3.68 -15.14
C LEU A 360 22.47 3.60 -16.56
N ILE A 361 22.36 2.44 -17.22
CA ILE A 361 22.82 2.24 -18.60
C ILE A 361 22.08 3.20 -19.54
N GLU A 362 20.76 3.32 -19.44
CA GLU A 362 19.93 4.27 -20.19
C GLU A 362 20.47 5.69 -20.06
N THR A 363 20.62 6.18 -18.82
CA THR A 363 21.11 7.54 -18.54
C THR A 363 22.50 7.77 -19.11
N VAL A 364 23.44 6.86 -18.90
CA VAL A 364 24.83 6.98 -19.41
C VAL A 364 24.85 6.96 -20.94
N THR A 365 24.13 6.02 -21.56
CA THR A 365 24.07 5.88 -23.02
C THR A 365 23.51 7.15 -23.66
N LEU A 366 22.38 7.66 -23.15
CA LEU A 366 21.78 8.90 -23.67
C LEU A 366 22.69 10.10 -23.45
N THR A 367 23.35 10.19 -22.30
CA THR A 367 24.31 11.27 -22.02
C THR A 367 25.46 11.26 -23.02
N ILE A 368 26.03 10.09 -23.35
CA ILE A 368 27.10 9.95 -24.34
C ILE A 368 26.59 10.35 -25.74
N ILE A 369 25.47 9.82 -26.17
CA ILE A 369 24.89 10.11 -27.49
C ILE A 369 24.65 11.62 -27.66
N VAL A 370 24.00 12.24 -26.67
CA VAL A 370 23.70 13.69 -26.71
C VAL A 370 25.01 14.51 -26.73
N SER A 371 25.98 14.13 -25.90
CA SER A 371 27.29 14.81 -25.87
C SER A 371 28.05 14.69 -27.19
N LEU A 372 27.93 13.57 -27.91
CA LEU A 372 28.57 13.40 -29.23
C LEU A 372 27.83 14.16 -30.33
N ILE A 373 26.50 14.18 -30.36
CA ILE A 373 25.73 14.90 -31.39
C ILE A 373 25.98 16.40 -31.34
N TRP A 374 26.08 16.98 -30.16
CA TRP A 374 26.27 18.44 -29.97
C TRP A 374 27.66 18.77 -29.41
N PHE A 375 28.69 18.00 -29.75
CA PHE A 375 30.02 18.20 -29.21
C PHE A 375 30.61 19.54 -29.65
N GLN A 376 31.06 20.39 -28.70
CA GLN A 376 31.68 21.69 -28.90
C GLN A 376 30.95 22.55 -29.95
N LEU A 377 29.63 22.71 -29.80
CA LEU A 377 28.77 23.42 -30.75
C LEU A 377 29.20 24.89 -30.90
N PRO A 378 29.66 25.34 -32.11
CA PRO A 378 30.08 26.72 -32.30
C PRO A 378 28.94 27.73 -32.08
N ARG A 379 29.28 28.96 -31.72
CA ARG A 379 28.29 30.04 -31.54
C ARG A 379 28.15 30.82 -32.86
N THR A 380 27.35 30.24 -33.77
CA THR A 380 27.06 30.86 -35.08
C THR A 380 25.55 30.91 -35.30
N GLU A 381 25.10 31.76 -36.18
CA GLU A 381 23.67 31.84 -36.56
C GLU A 381 23.14 30.48 -37.06
N GLU A 382 23.96 29.74 -37.84
CA GLU A 382 23.60 28.44 -38.41
C GLU A 382 23.33 27.40 -37.32
N THR A 383 24.09 27.40 -36.24
CA THR A 383 24.00 26.43 -35.13
C THR A 383 23.04 26.88 -34.02
N LEU A 384 22.43 28.07 -34.14
CA LEU A 384 21.49 28.56 -33.14
C LEU A 384 20.30 27.62 -32.95
N ARG A 385 19.76 27.08 -34.04
CA ARG A 385 18.65 26.13 -34.00
C ARG A 385 19.04 24.82 -33.29
N ASP A 386 20.24 24.32 -33.50
CA ASP A 386 20.73 23.10 -32.88
C ASP A 386 20.95 23.30 -31.37
N ARG A 387 21.49 24.47 -30.97
CA ARG A 387 21.65 24.85 -29.57
C ARG A 387 20.31 24.92 -28.84
N MET A 388 19.30 25.50 -29.46
CA MET A 388 17.94 25.53 -28.93
C MET A 388 17.29 24.15 -28.86
N GLY A 389 17.53 23.33 -29.89
CA GLY A 389 17.08 21.94 -29.90
C GLY A 389 17.62 21.13 -28.73
N LEU A 390 18.91 21.32 -28.41
CA LEU A 390 19.52 20.71 -27.23
C LEU A 390 18.88 21.18 -25.93
N LEU A 391 18.73 22.49 -25.72
CA LEU A 391 18.11 23.03 -24.50
C LEU A 391 16.68 22.53 -24.31
N PHE A 392 15.91 22.47 -25.39
CA PHE A 392 14.56 21.92 -25.39
C PHE A 392 14.55 20.41 -25.07
N TYR A 393 15.47 19.63 -25.69
CA TYR A 393 15.63 18.21 -25.45
C TYR A 393 16.00 17.88 -24.00
N MET A 394 16.92 18.67 -23.40
CA MET A 394 17.30 18.52 -21.99
C MET A 394 16.07 18.67 -21.07
N GLY A 395 15.23 19.69 -21.31
CA GLY A 395 13.97 19.83 -20.59
C GLY A 395 13.03 18.65 -20.81
N MET A 396 12.80 18.26 -22.07
CA MET A 396 11.92 17.12 -22.38
C MET A 396 12.36 15.83 -21.66
N HIS A 397 13.63 15.44 -21.80
CA HIS A 397 14.13 14.20 -21.22
C HIS A 397 14.01 14.19 -19.68
N LEU A 398 14.46 15.27 -19.05
CA LEU A 398 14.51 15.36 -17.59
C LEU A 398 13.14 15.62 -16.93
N GLY A 399 12.15 16.12 -17.67
CA GLY A 399 10.79 16.31 -17.16
C GLY A 399 9.89 15.10 -17.36
N PHE A 400 9.98 14.46 -18.52
CA PHE A 400 9.06 13.38 -18.89
C PHE A 400 9.44 12.04 -18.29
N THR A 401 10.72 11.75 -18.11
CA THR A 401 11.20 10.52 -17.48
C THR A 401 10.63 10.34 -16.07
N PRO A 402 10.80 11.27 -15.12
CA PRO A 402 10.23 11.11 -13.78
C PRO A 402 8.70 11.17 -13.76
N LEU A 403 8.07 11.83 -14.74
CA LEU A 403 6.62 11.83 -14.88
C LEU A 403 6.10 10.42 -15.17
N PHE A 404 6.64 9.73 -16.18
CA PHE A 404 6.23 8.36 -16.52
C PHE A 404 6.56 7.36 -15.42
N ASP A 405 7.77 7.44 -14.84
CA ASP A 405 8.19 6.56 -13.74
C ASP A 405 7.19 6.61 -12.58
N THR A 406 6.73 7.80 -12.22
CA THR A 406 5.80 8.01 -11.09
C THR A 406 4.37 7.58 -11.42
N VAL A 407 3.91 7.78 -12.66
CA VAL A 407 2.59 7.31 -13.13
C VAL A 407 2.48 5.79 -13.03
N ILE A 408 3.56 5.06 -13.29
CA ILE A 408 3.61 3.59 -13.22
C ILE A 408 3.74 3.12 -11.76
N ALA A 409 4.61 3.75 -10.97
CA ALA A 409 4.94 3.31 -9.62
C ALA A 409 3.76 3.41 -8.67
N PHE A 410 2.98 4.48 -8.72
CA PHE A 410 1.92 4.74 -7.73
C PHE A 410 0.79 3.69 -7.73
N PRO A 411 0.21 3.26 -8.87
CA PRO A 411 -0.82 2.22 -8.89
C PRO A 411 -0.34 0.87 -8.33
N LEU A 412 0.94 0.51 -8.50
CA LEU A 412 1.53 -0.71 -7.94
C LEU A 412 1.61 -0.67 -6.41
N GLU A 413 1.95 0.46 -5.83
CA GLU A 413 2.02 0.64 -4.38
C GLU A 413 0.64 0.75 -3.72
N ARG A 414 -0.39 1.13 -4.49
CA ARG A 414 -1.74 1.39 -3.99
C ARG A 414 -2.32 0.25 -3.16
N MET A 415 -2.11 -1.00 -3.58
CA MET A 415 -2.68 -2.16 -2.89
C MET A 415 -2.11 -2.30 -1.48
N VAL A 416 -0.79 -2.12 -1.32
CA VAL A 416 -0.12 -2.17 0.00
C VAL A 416 -0.63 -1.04 0.89
N ILE A 417 -0.66 0.19 0.36
CA ILE A 417 -1.11 1.37 1.10
C ILE A 417 -2.57 1.22 1.56
N THR A 418 -3.43 0.69 0.69
CA THR A 418 -4.84 0.48 1.02
C THR A 418 -4.98 -0.56 2.13
N LYS A 419 -4.24 -1.69 2.06
CA LYS A 419 -4.19 -2.71 3.12
C LYS A 419 -3.77 -2.10 4.46
N GLU A 420 -2.63 -1.42 4.49
CA GLU A 420 -2.06 -0.84 5.71
C GLU A 420 -2.96 0.24 6.32
N ARG A 421 -3.61 1.05 5.50
CA ARG A 421 -4.54 2.08 5.96
C ARG A 421 -5.88 1.55 6.46
N LEU A 422 -6.43 0.53 5.81
CA LEU A 422 -7.64 -0.14 6.32
C LEU A 422 -7.38 -0.79 7.67
N ALA A 423 -6.17 -1.30 7.88
CA ALA A 423 -5.72 -1.82 9.17
C ALA A 423 -5.33 -0.71 10.19
N GLY A 424 -5.37 0.58 9.81
CA GLY A 424 -5.14 1.70 10.73
C GLY A 424 -3.68 1.88 11.15
N TRP A 425 -2.69 1.51 10.34
CA TRP A 425 -1.28 1.54 10.74
C TRP A 425 -0.72 2.96 10.89
N TYR A 426 -1.05 3.90 10.00
CA TYR A 426 -0.50 5.26 9.98
C TYR A 426 -1.44 6.29 9.35
N ARG A 427 -1.09 7.56 9.54
CA ARG A 427 -1.80 8.71 8.96
C ARG A 427 -1.47 8.87 7.47
N LEU A 428 -2.46 9.24 6.67
CA LEU A 428 -2.24 9.53 5.24
C LEU A 428 -1.23 10.66 5.02
N SER A 429 -1.28 11.70 5.86
CA SER A 429 -0.35 12.84 5.78
C SER A 429 1.10 12.42 6.02
N ALA A 430 1.36 11.52 6.98
CA ALA A 430 2.70 10.98 7.22
C ALA A 430 3.21 10.17 6.02
N TYR A 431 2.36 9.31 5.45
CA TYR A 431 2.70 8.55 4.24
C TYR A 431 3.01 9.47 3.06
N TYR A 432 2.11 10.43 2.77
CA TYR A 432 2.25 11.30 1.60
C TYR A 432 3.50 12.18 1.68
N LEU A 433 3.79 12.74 2.86
CA LEU A 433 5.01 13.51 3.09
C LEU A 433 6.27 12.64 2.98
N ALA A 434 6.25 11.44 3.57
CA ALA A 434 7.34 10.48 3.50
C ALA A 434 7.65 10.06 2.05
N LYS A 435 6.62 9.80 1.25
CA LYS A 435 6.73 9.47 -0.18
C LYS A 435 7.45 10.58 -0.95
N MET A 436 7.01 11.83 -0.76
CA MET A 436 7.63 12.99 -1.41
C MET A 436 9.11 13.15 -1.02
N THR A 437 9.42 12.98 0.26
CA THR A 437 10.79 13.17 0.76
C THR A 437 11.72 12.05 0.31
N SER A 438 11.26 10.80 0.34
CA SER A 438 12.09 9.64 -0.04
C SER A 438 12.45 9.64 -1.52
N GLU A 439 11.57 10.11 -2.39
CA GLU A 439 11.81 10.17 -3.83
C GLU A 439 12.62 11.39 -4.26
N LEU A 440 12.55 12.51 -3.52
CA LEU A 440 13.19 13.76 -3.88
C LEU A 440 14.69 13.61 -4.13
N VAL A 441 15.40 12.99 -3.19
CA VAL A 441 16.86 12.81 -3.31
C VAL A 441 17.24 11.96 -4.53
N LEU A 442 16.46 10.92 -4.78
CA LEU A 442 16.74 9.95 -5.84
C LEU A 442 16.52 10.53 -7.25
N ILE A 443 15.50 11.38 -7.40
CA ILE A 443 15.16 12.02 -8.68
C ILE A 443 16.20 13.07 -9.08
N LEU A 444 16.83 13.74 -8.12
CA LEU A 444 17.84 14.76 -8.39
C LEU A 444 19.17 14.19 -8.88
N ILE A 445 19.46 12.92 -8.69
CA ILE A 445 20.71 12.30 -9.12
C ILE A 445 20.82 12.22 -10.64
N GLN A 446 19.75 11.88 -11.34
CA GLN A 446 19.75 11.76 -12.80
C GLN A 446 20.04 13.10 -13.49
N PRO A 447 19.34 14.22 -13.19
CA PRO A 447 19.68 15.55 -13.73
C PRO A 447 21.12 15.95 -13.42
N LEU A 448 21.62 15.69 -12.21
CA LEU A 448 22.97 16.05 -11.82
C LEU A 448 24.01 15.41 -12.74
N ILE A 449 23.93 14.10 -12.97
CA ILE A 449 24.88 13.38 -13.84
C ILE A 449 24.75 13.85 -15.30
N PHE A 450 23.51 13.88 -15.81
CA PHE A 450 23.21 14.20 -17.20
C PHE A 450 23.69 15.61 -17.59
N ILE A 451 23.33 16.61 -16.78
CA ILE A 451 23.64 18.01 -17.06
C ILE A 451 25.14 18.27 -16.90
N THR A 452 25.78 17.73 -15.85
CA THR A 452 27.21 17.99 -15.60
C THR A 452 28.06 17.56 -16.78
N ILE A 453 27.77 16.43 -17.40
CA ILE A 453 28.53 15.95 -18.55
C ILE A 453 28.20 16.75 -19.82
N ILE A 454 26.93 16.91 -20.14
CA ILE A 454 26.52 17.57 -21.40
C ILE A 454 26.91 19.03 -21.41
N TYR A 455 26.76 19.76 -20.31
CA TYR A 455 27.05 21.19 -20.23
C TYR A 455 28.47 21.54 -20.70
N TRP A 456 29.43 20.79 -20.21
CA TRP A 456 30.85 21.01 -20.55
C TRP A 456 31.24 20.39 -21.87
N CYS A 457 30.68 19.27 -22.29
CA CYS A 457 30.98 18.65 -23.59
C CYS A 457 30.49 19.51 -24.76
N VAL A 458 29.34 20.15 -24.60
CA VAL A 458 28.72 21.02 -25.65
C VAL A 458 29.35 22.41 -25.67
N GLY A 459 29.87 22.91 -24.56
CA GLY A 459 30.35 24.27 -24.42
C GLY A 459 29.25 25.30 -24.32
N LEU A 460 28.35 25.10 -23.35
CA LEU A 460 27.30 26.09 -23.00
C LEU A 460 27.92 27.27 -22.22
N ASN A 461 27.09 28.27 -21.91
CA ASN A 461 27.53 29.52 -21.30
C ASN A 461 28.13 29.29 -19.89
N GLY A 462 29.18 29.97 -19.53
CA GLY A 462 29.94 30.08 -18.27
C GLY A 462 29.52 29.30 -16.99
N VAL A 463 30.37 29.36 -15.97
CA VAL A 463 30.21 28.58 -14.72
C VAL A 463 28.97 29.04 -13.91
N SER A 464 28.68 30.34 -13.90
CA SER A 464 27.49 30.86 -13.17
C SER A 464 26.18 30.36 -13.75
N SER A 465 26.09 30.30 -15.10
CA SER A 465 24.92 29.80 -15.82
C SER A 465 24.77 28.28 -15.65
N TYR A 466 25.86 27.54 -15.41
CA TYR A 466 25.81 26.10 -15.11
C TYR A 466 24.98 25.80 -13.85
N TYR A 467 25.25 26.45 -12.74
CA TYR A 467 24.50 26.20 -11.49
C TYR A 467 23.04 26.60 -11.61
N ALA A 468 22.73 27.68 -12.32
CA ALA A 468 21.36 28.10 -12.57
C ALA A 468 20.62 27.13 -13.51
N THR A 469 21.28 26.63 -14.56
CA THR A 469 20.76 25.60 -15.47
C THR A 469 20.49 24.29 -14.73
N LEU A 470 21.43 23.84 -13.88
CA LEU A 470 21.28 22.66 -13.04
C LEU A 470 20.05 22.82 -12.11
N GLY A 471 19.96 23.95 -11.41
CA GLY A 471 18.82 24.24 -10.51
C GLY A 471 17.48 24.25 -11.27
N THR A 472 17.43 24.88 -12.45
CA THR A 472 16.23 24.93 -13.29
C THR A 472 15.77 23.53 -13.71
N LEU A 473 16.68 22.69 -14.19
CA LEU A 473 16.37 21.35 -14.68
C LEU A 473 16.06 20.37 -13.53
N CYS A 474 16.68 20.53 -12.37
CA CYS A 474 16.29 19.83 -11.14
C CYS A 474 14.85 20.18 -10.73
N LEU A 475 14.51 21.46 -10.75
CA LEU A 475 13.15 21.93 -10.45
C LEU A 475 12.12 21.44 -11.48
N HIS A 476 12.51 21.41 -12.74
CA HIS A 476 11.72 20.87 -13.84
C HIS A 476 11.43 19.37 -13.67
N SER A 477 12.43 18.57 -13.28
CA SER A 477 12.25 17.14 -12.97
C SER A 477 11.26 16.92 -11.82
N LEU A 478 11.34 17.76 -10.79
CA LEU A 478 10.39 17.72 -9.66
C LEU A 478 8.96 18.14 -10.08
N ALA A 479 8.83 19.09 -11.01
CA ALA A 479 7.53 19.46 -11.58
C ALA A 479 6.94 18.31 -12.38
N GLY A 480 7.73 17.66 -13.24
CA GLY A 480 7.33 16.47 -13.99
C GLY A 480 6.87 15.33 -13.08
N GLN A 481 7.65 15.02 -12.03
CA GLN A 481 7.27 14.02 -11.02
C GLN A 481 5.95 14.38 -10.32
N SER A 482 5.75 15.64 -9.97
CA SER A 482 4.54 16.08 -9.26
C SER A 482 3.28 15.92 -10.12
N VAL A 483 3.39 16.21 -11.43
CA VAL A 483 2.33 15.93 -12.41
C VAL A 483 2.10 14.42 -12.56
N GLY A 484 3.17 13.62 -12.68
CA GLY A 484 3.09 12.17 -12.77
C GLY A 484 2.39 11.54 -11.57
N LEU A 485 2.75 11.96 -10.36
CA LEU A 485 2.10 11.52 -9.12
C LEU A 485 0.60 11.86 -9.12
N PHE A 486 0.25 13.07 -9.52
CA PHE A 486 -1.14 13.50 -9.62
C PHE A 486 -1.94 12.62 -10.61
N LEU A 487 -1.41 12.40 -11.82
CA LEU A 487 -2.04 11.55 -12.83
C LEU A 487 -2.18 10.10 -12.38
N GLY A 488 -1.16 9.52 -11.72
CA GLY A 488 -1.19 8.20 -11.14
C GLY A 488 -2.27 8.05 -10.05
N ILE A 489 -2.43 9.07 -9.19
CA ILE A 489 -3.48 9.11 -8.17
C ILE A 489 -4.88 9.25 -8.80
N VAL A 490 -5.02 10.07 -9.84
CA VAL A 490 -6.31 10.28 -10.52
C VAL A 490 -6.75 9.02 -11.26
N SER A 491 -5.86 8.39 -12.00
CA SER A 491 -6.19 7.22 -12.83
C SER A 491 -6.36 5.95 -12.02
N MET A 492 -5.52 5.73 -11.00
CA MET A 492 -5.48 4.50 -10.19
C MET A 492 -5.27 3.19 -11.01
N ASP A 493 -5.02 3.31 -12.28
CA ASP A 493 -4.82 2.24 -13.25
C ASP A 493 -3.66 2.62 -14.18
N ILE A 494 -2.73 1.68 -14.41
CA ILE A 494 -1.51 1.95 -15.18
C ILE A 494 -1.85 2.36 -16.61
N ARG A 495 -2.76 1.64 -17.29
CA ARG A 495 -3.10 1.92 -18.70
C ARG A 495 -3.72 3.29 -18.87
N LYS A 496 -4.71 3.62 -18.03
CA LYS A 496 -5.37 4.93 -18.05
C LYS A 496 -4.38 6.04 -17.71
N GLY A 497 -3.53 5.83 -16.71
CA GLY A 497 -2.50 6.78 -16.30
C GLY A 497 -1.50 7.06 -17.42
N MET A 498 -1.01 6.04 -18.09
CA MET A 498 -0.09 6.17 -19.22
C MET A 498 -0.71 6.94 -20.40
N THR A 499 -1.97 6.64 -20.74
CA THR A 499 -2.68 7.38 -21.80
C THR A 499 -2.84 8.85 -21.45
N GLN A 500 -3.24 9.18 -20.22
CA GLN A 500 -3.37 10.57 -19.77
C GLN A 500 -2.01 11.29 -19.76
N ALA A 501 -0.96 10.63 -19.30
CA ALA A 501 0.40 11.15 -19.30
C ALA A 501 0.89 11.44 -20.72
N THR A 502 0.68 10.54 -21.67
CA THR A 502 1.05 10.72 -23.07
C THR A 502 0.35 11.93 -23.69
N ILE A 503 -0.97 12.06 -23.49
CA ILE A 503 -1.73 13.23 -23.99
C ILE A 503 -1.18 14.51 -23.38
N TYR A 504 -0.97 14.54 -22.05
CA TYR A 504 -0.44 15.72 -21.36
C TYR A 504 0.95 16.12 -21.92
N ILE A 505 1.84 15.15 -22.10
CA ILE A 505 3.20 15.35 -22.63
C ILE A 505 3.15 15.89 -24.04
N MET A 506 2.34 15.32 -24.93
CA MET A 506 2.22 15.80 -26.31
C MET A 506 1.74 17.26 -26.37
N VAL A 507 0.75 17.61 -25.57
CA VAL A 507 0.24 18.98 -25.49
C VAL A 507 1.32 19.92 -24.95
N THR A 508 1.99 19.59 -23.87
CA THR A 508 3.03 20.43 -23.26
C THR A 508 4.26 20.57 -24.15
N MET A 509 4.60 19.54 -24.92
CA MET A 509 5.68 19.58 -25.90
C MET A 509 5.39 20.57 -27.03
N LEU A 510 4.18 20.52 -27.61
CA LEU A 510 3.78 21.44 -28.68
C LEU A 510 3.73 22.89 -28.19
N LEU A 511 3.27 23.10 -26.95
CA LEU A 511 3.18 24.42 -26.31
C LEU A 511 4.52 24.87 -25.71
N GLY A 512 5.57 24.06 -25.79
CA GLY A 512 6.87 24.31 -25.15
C GLY A 512 7.71 25.46 -25.76
N GLY A 513 7.27 26.07 -26.85
CA GLY A 513 7.91 27.25 -27.47
C GLY A 513 9.02 26.96 -28.48
N PHE A 514 9.42 25.68 -28.66
CA PHE A 514 10.39 25.27 -29.67
C PHE A 514 9.77 25.05 -31.06
N TYR A 515 8.65 24.31 -31.12
CA TYR A 515 7.97 23.98 -32.38
C TYR A 515 7.16 25.15 -32.93
N THR A 516 6.52 25.95 -32.07
CA THR A 516 5.64 27.03 -32.46
C THR A 516 6.06 28.31 -31.74
N ARG A 517 6.50 29.32 -32.49
CA ARG A 517 6.95 30.61 -31.95
C ARG A 517 5.77 31.52 -31.56
N SER A 518 4.74 31.56 -32.42
CA SER A 518 3.55 32.39 -32.21
C SER A 518 2.29 31.54 -32.22
N LEU A 519 1.59 31.52 -31.09
CA LEU A 519 0.26 30.93 -31.02
C LEU A 519 -0.80 31.94 -31.46
N PRO A 520 -1.95 31.48 -32.00
CA PRO A 520 -3.10 32.37 -32.20
C PRO A 520 -3.49 33.05 -30.88
N VAL A 521 -3.91 34.30 -30.91
CA VAL A 521 -4.19 35.12 -29.71
C VAL A 521 -5.14 34.44 -28.73
N TRP A 522 -6.12 33.70 -29.23
CA TRP A 522 -7.08 32.95 -28.39
C TRP A 522 -6.49 31.68 -27.73
N LEU A 523 -5.36 31.19 -28.22
CA LEU A 523 -4.64 30.02 -27.68
C LEU A 523 -3.40 30.41 -26.86
N ASP A 524 -2.96 31.65 -26.87
CA ASP A 524 -1.69 32.09 -26.27
C ASP A 524 -1.64 31.79 -24.75
N TRP A 525 -2.77 31.85 -24.07
CA TRP A 525 -2.86 31.49 -22.64
C TRP A 525 -2.51 30.04 -22.34
N MET A 526 -2.66 29.10 -23.30
CA MET A 526 -2.37 27.67 -23.09
C MET A 526 -0.88 27.39 -22.87
N LYS A 527 0.04 28.23 -23.38
CA LYS A 527 1.48 28.07 -23.12
C LYS A 527 1.78 28.11 -21.62
N HIS A 528 0.99 28.83 -20.83
CA HIS A 528 1.15 28.94 -19.39
C HIS A 528 0.73 27.66 -18.63
N LEU A 529 0.06 26.71 -19.27
CA LEU A 529 -0.22 25.38 -18.73
C LEU A 529 0.95 24.39 -18.93
N SER A 530 1.97 24.79 -19.72
CA SER A 530 3.13 23.97 -20.02
C SER A 530 4.30 24.33 -19.11
N PHE A 531 4.66 23.42 -18.18
CA PHE A 531 5.88 23.59 -17.40
C PHE A 531 7.14 23.53 -18.26
N GLN A 532 7.07 22.88 -19.44
CA GLN A 532 8.13 22.84 -20.45
C GLN A 532 8.43 24.23 -21.03
N TRP A 533 7.40 25.05 -21.29
CA TRP A 533 7.56 26.41 -21.80
C TRP A 533 8.36 27.29 -20.84
N TYR A 534 8.04 27.24 -19.56
CA TYR A 534 8.77 27.99 -18.53
C TYR A 534 10.22 27.56 -18.43
N THR A 535 10.49 26.25 -18.46
CA THR A 535 11.85 25.73 -18.41
C THR A 535 12.66 26.10 -19.64
N PHE A 536 12.08 25.95 -20.83
CA PHE A 536 12.75 26.29 -22.07
C PHE A 536 13.08 27.80 -22.14
N SER A 537 12.14 28.66 -21.75
CA SER A 537 12.37 30.12 -21.68
C SER A 537 13.46 30.47 -20.64
N ALA A 538 13.47 29.81 -19.48
CA ALA A 538 14.52 30.00 -18.48
C ALA A 538 15.92 29.57 -18.99
N LEU A 539 16.01 28.44 -19.69
CA LEU A 539 17.24 27.94 -20.26
C LEU A 539 17.77 28.86 -21.37
N LEU A 540 16.88 29.38 -22.22
CA LEU A 540 17.25 30.39 -23.24
C LEU A 540 17.78 31.65 -22.59
N TYR A 541 17.11 32.12 -21.52
CA TYR A 541 17.58 33.29 -20.77
C TYR A 541 19.00 33.05 -20.23
N LEU A 542 19.27 31.90 -19.60
CA LEU A 542 20.58 31.59 -19.02
C LEU A 542 21.68 31.43 -20.07
N GLU A 543 21.36 30.96 -21.26
CA GLU A 543 22.34 30.76 -22.34
C GLU A 543 22.72 32.07 -23.04
N PHE A 544 21.76 33.04 -23.18
CA PHE A 544 21.97 34.22 -23.98
C PHE A 544 22.04 35.55 -23.21
N TYR A 545 21.61 35.67 -21.95
CA TYR A 545 21.53 36.93 -21.21
C TYR A 545 22.90 37.59 -21.02
N ASP A 546 23.90 36.83 -20.52
CA ASP A 546 25.29 37.28 -20.35
C ASP A 546 26.26 36.47 -21.23
N GLY A 547 25.75 35.85 -22.28
CA GLY A 547 26.55 35.01 -23.16
C GLY A 547 27.32 35.84 -24.21
N PRO A 548 28.43 35.29 -24.72
CA PRO A 548 29.11 35.92 -25.84
C PRO A 548 28.24 35.96 -27.09
N ASP A 549 28.45 37.01 -27.92
CA ASP A 549 27.70 37.22 -29.14
C ASP A 549 27.84 36.06 -30.13
N LEU A 550 26.83 35.86 -30.96
CA LEU A 550 26.87 34.88 -32.04
C LEU A 550 27.53 35.49 -33.29
N ARG A 551 28.27 34.66 -34.02
CA ARG A 551 28.80 35.09 -35.33
C ARG A 551 27.72 35.00 -36.39
N CYS A 552 27.62 36.02 -37.23
CA CYS A 552 26.74 36.00 -38.40
C CYS A 552 27.08 34.87 -39.35
N ALA A 553 26.09 34.28 -40.03
CA ALA A 553 26.33 33.31 -41.10
C ALA A 553 27.14 33.94 -42.25
N VAL A 554 27.97 33.13 -42.90
CA VAL A 554 28.67 33.59 -44.11
C VAL A 554 27.64 33.83 -45.20
N ARG A 555 27.55 35.05 -45.72
CA ARG A 555 26.62 35.43 -46.80
C ARG A 555 26.85 34.55 -48.03
N THR A 556 25.94 33.65 -48.27
CA THR A 556 25.80 32.92 -49.54
C THR A 556 24.60 33.43 -50.26
N ALA A 557 24.60 33.45 -51.60
CA ALA A 557 23.53 33.99 -52.43
C ALA A 557 22.13 33.38 -52.20
N VAL A 558 21.97 32.41 -51.31
CA VAL A 558 20.77 31.61 -51.06
C VAL A 558 20.19 31.79 -49.64
N SER A 559 20.91 32.37 -48.67
CA SER A 559 20.42 32.55 -47.28
C SER A 559 20.53 33.98 -46.82
N GLU A 560 19.36 34.63 -46.63
CA GLU A 560 19.24 35.90 -45.90
C GLU A 560 19.26 35.60 -44.40
N SER A 561 20.03 36.42 -43.66
CA SER A 561 20.02 36.34 -42.18
C SER A 561 18.65 36.69 -41.62
N GLN A 562 18.23 35.99 -40.57
CA GLN A 562 16.99 36.28 -39.85
C GLN A 562 17.13 37.45 -38.86
N PHE A 563 18.33 37.96 -38.62
CA PHE A 563 18.65 39.00 -37.67
C PHE A 563 19.00 40.31 -38.37
N SER A 564 18.39 41.40 -37.90
CA SER A 564 18.58 42.74 -38.49
C SER A 564 20.04 43.19 -38.47
N THR A 565 20.77 42.86 -37.38
CA THR A 565 22.16 43.25 -37.21
C THR A 565 23.10 42.61 -38.26
N CYS A 566 22.83 41.40 -38.74
CA CYS A 566 23.61 40.76 -39.80
C CYS A 566 23.26 41.22 -41.22
N LEU A 567 22.16 41.95 -41.38
CA LEU A 567 21.80 42.57 -42.66
C LEU A 567 22.66 43.83 -42.96
N ASP A 568 23.13 44.51 -41.90
CA ASP A 568 24.03 45.64 -42.01
C ASP A 568 25.42 45.21 -42.45
N SER A 569 25.98 45.91 -43.42
CA SER A 569 27.29 45.54 -44.07
C SER A 569 28.50 45.58 -43.13
N ASN A 570 28.39 46.19 -41.95
CA ASN A 570 29.49 46.41 -41.01
C ASN A 570 29.52 45.49 -39.80
N SER A 571 28.49 44.70 -39.53
CA SER A 571 28.40 43.86 -38.35
C SER A 571 28.72 42.41 -38.68
N THR A 572 29.57 41.78 -37.85
CA THR A 572 29.97 40.38 -37.94
C THR A 572 29.42 39.53 -36.81
N SER A 573 28.78 40.16 -35.85
CA SER A 573 28.21 39.45 -34.65
C SER A 573 26.78 39.92 -34.37
N ILE A 574 25.98 38.96 -33.85
CA ILE A 574 24.61 39.15 -33.38
C ILE A 574 24.67 39.33 -31.86
N PRO A 575 24.20 40.44 -31.31
CA PRO A 575 24.11 40.61 -29.88
C PRO A 575 23.17 39.55 -29.27
N SER A 576 23.56 38.93 -28.16
CA SER A 576 22.74 37.94 -27.47
C SER A 576 21.38 38.51 -27.04
N SER A 577 21.26 39.83 -26.81
CA SER A 577 19.99 40.50 -26.54
C SER A 577 18.99 40.47 -27.71
N GLU A 578 19.46 40.52 -28.95
CA GLU A 578 18.62 40.42 -30.15
C GLU A 578 18.04 38.99 -30.27
N VAL A 579 18.81 37.98 -29.91
CA VAL A 579 18.32 36.61 -29.86
C VAL A 579 17.18 36.43 -28.84
N LEU A 580 17.31 37.02 -27.65
CA LEU A 580 16.26 36.97 -26.64
C LEU A 580 14.98 37.67 -27.09
N GLN A 581 15.12 38.83 -27.73
CA GLN A 581 13.96 39.55 -28.29
C GLN A 581 13.28 38.75 -29.40
N PHE A 582 14.05 38.12 -30.28
CA PHE A 582 13.53 37.29 -31.37
C PHE A 582 12.68 36.11 -30.85
N TYR A 583 13.02 35.56 -29.69
CA TYR A 583 12.24 34.51 -29.03
C TYR A 583 11.23 35.04 -28.00
N SER A 584 11.02 36.38 -27.95
CA SER A 584 10.07 37.06 -27.06
C SER A 584 10.34 36.78 -25.56
N ILE A 585 11.62 36.63 -25.18
CA ILE A 585 12.05 36.43 -23.80
C ILE A 585 12.39 37.78 -23.21
N ASN A 586 11.35 38.49 -22.71
CA ASN A 586 11.47 39.86 -22.24
C ASN A 586 11.46 39.99 -20.72
N TYR A 587 11.23 38.91 -19.99
CA TYR A 587 11.11 38.93 -18.55
C TYR A 587 12.37 38.43 -17.85
N PRO A 588 12.65 38.83 -16.59
CA PRO A 588 13.78 38.37 -15.84
C PRO A 588 13.61 36.87 -15.48
N TYR A 589 14.73 36.18 -15.26
CA TYR A 589 14.82 34.73 -14.97
C TYR A 589 13.81 34.23 -13.95
N TRP A 590 13.60 34.95 -12.86
CA TRP A 590 12.69 34.55 -11.79
C TRP A 590 11.22 34.40 -12.21
N THR A 591 10.80 35.13 -13.23
CA THR A 591 9.44 35.05 -13.79
C THR A 591 9.16 33.68 -14.40
N TYR A 592 10.20 32.98 -14.85
CA TYR A 592 10.07 31.63 -15.41
C TYR A 592 10.23 30.55 -14.34
N ILE A 593 10.95 30.83 -13.24
CA ILE A 593 11.19 29.85 -12.17
C ILE A 593 10.01 29.76 -11.20
N LEU A 594 9.39 30.88 -10.83
CA LEU A 594 8.27 30.91 -9.89
C LEU A 594 7.09 30.00 -10.29
N PRO A 595 6.65 29.96 -11.58
CA PRO A 595 5.60 29.06 -12.00
C PRO A 595 5.95 27.59 -11.84
N LEU A 596 7.23 27.19 -12.00
CA LEU A 596 7.63 25.80 -11.77
C LEU A 596 7.42 25.38 -10.31
N PHE A 597 7.72 26.25 -9.35
CA PHE A 597 7.36 26.01 -7.94
C PHE A 597 5.83 25.91 -7.77
N ALA A 598 5.07 26.78 -8.43
CA ALA A 598 3.61 26.72 -8.36
C ALA A 598 3.07 25.37 -8.91
N PHE A 599 3.60 24.87 -10.03
CA PHE A 599 3.27 23.55 -10.56
C PHE A 599 3.50 22.44 -9.52
N ILE A 600 4.66 22.42 -8.87
CA ILE A 600 4.99 21.43 -7.85
C ILE A 600 3.97 21.48 -6.72
N PHE A 601 3.70 22.65 -6.15
CA PHE A 601 2.81 22.79 -4.99
C PHE A 601 1.35 22.46 -5.35
N ILE A 602 0.85 22.98 -6.48
CA ILE A 602 -0.55 22.77 -6.91
C ILE A 602 -0.82 21.28 -7.13
N PHE A 603 0.01 20.59 -7.93
CA PHE A 603 -0.21 19.19 -8.24
C PHE A 603 -0.01 18.27 -7.03
N ARG A 604 0.94 18.57 -6.12
CA ARG A 604 1.12 17.84 -4.88
C ARG A 604 -0.04 18.02 -3.93
N ILE A 605 -0.52 19.24 -3.73
CA ILE A 605 -1.68 19.51 -2.86
C ILE A 605 -2.95 18.87 -3.45
N ALA A 606 -3.20 19.03 -4.73
CA ALA A 606 -4.34 18.42 -5.41
C ALA A 606 -4.30 16.90 -5.32
N GLY A 607 -3.12 16.28 -5.54
CA GLY A 607 -2.91 14.84 -5.38
C GLY A 607 -3.23 14.35 -3.98
N TYR A 608 -2.79 15.05 -2.94
CA TYR A 608 -3.11 14.72 -1.55
C TYR A 608 -4.62 14.71 -1.28
N PHE A 609 -5.33 15.76 -1.71
CA PHE A 609 -6.77 15.84 -1.50
C PHE A 609 -7.53 14.76 -2.26
N ILE A 610 -7.20 14.50 -3.51
CA ILE A 610 -7.83 13.42 -4.29
C ILE A 610 -7.59 12.06 -3.64
N LEU A 611 -6.35 11.80 -3.18
CA LEU A 611 -6.03 10.56 -2.48
C LEU A 611 -6.83 10.43 -1.18
N LYS A 612 -6.99 11.52 -0.44
CA LYS A 612 -7.80 11.56 0.79
C LYS A 612 -9.28 11.25 0.53
N PHE A 613 -9.85 11.76 -0.57
CA PHE A 613 -11.25 11.51 -0.94
C PHE A 613 -11.47 10.10 -1.50
N LYS A 614 -10.60 9.63 -2.39
CA LYS A 614 -10.72 8.31 -3.02
C LYS A 614 -10.48 7.14 -2.06
N GLN A 615 -9.70 7.36 -1.02
CA GLN A 615 -9.39 6.35 -0.01
C GLN A 615 -10.26 6.46 1.25
N LYS A 616 -11.34 7.24 1.25
CA LYS A 616 -12.36 7.02 2.28
C LYS A 616 -12.81 5.58 2.13
N PRO A 617 -12.75 4.74 3.19
CA PRO A 617 -13.43 3.45 3.14
C PRO A 617 -14.86 3.79 2.74
N ASN A 618 -15.37 3.12 1.73
CA ASN A 618 -16.80 3.14 1.49
C ASN A 618 -17.44 2.68 2.80
N GLN A 619 -17.82 3.62 3.64
CA GLN A 619 -18.95 3.41 4.50
C GLN A 619 -20.05 3.16 3.47
N ALA A 620 -20.48 1.91 3.40
CA ALA A 620 -21.53 1.46 2.52
C ALA A 620 -22.60 2.55 2.51
N LYS A 621 -22.75 3.19 1.33
CA LYS A 621 -23.96 3.91 1.03
C LYS A 621 -25.05 2.90 0.89
#